data_fb9bbb514e8574edd7d6b2f0e05054be
#
_entry.id   fb9bbb514e8574edd7d6b2f0e05054be
#
_cell.length_a   1.000
_cell.length_b   1.000
_cell.length_c   1.000
_cell.angle_alpha   90.00
_cell.angle_beta   90.00
_cell.angle_gamma   90.00
#
_symmetry.space_group_name_H-M   'P 1'
#
loop_
_entity.id
_entity.type
_entity.pdbx_description
1 polymer ?
#
loop_
_entity_poly.entity_id
_entity_poly.type
_entity_poly.pdbx_seq_one_letter_code
_entity_poly.pdbx_strand_id
1 'polypeptide(L)'
;VNGKSFYNFSGQHTKTSIERSLKNLNTDYLDLVLVHSDGNDNTIINSTDCFEALSHLKDSGVIRAFGMSTKSVEGGIRAAELCDAVMVTLNPSNTQDIPVIKYALSKNKGVLVKKALNSGHVGGESVKNNLNFAINTPGVTSVIIGTISKDHLSANASIINETFST
;
A
#
# COMPACT_ATOMS: atom_id res chain seq x y z
N VAL A 1 -7.14 21.45 -3.74
CA VAL A 1 -7.35 22.80 -4.21
C VAL A 1 -6.54 22.96 -5.48
N ASN A 2 -7.15 23.37 -6.60
CA ASN A 2 -6.49 23.59 -7.91
C ASN A 2 -5.73 22.38 -8.51
N GLY A 3 -6.20 21.14 -8.28
CA GLY A 3 -5.59 19.94 -8.84
C GLY A 3 -4.19 19.58 -8.31
N LYS A 4 -3.68 20.32 -7.32
CA LYS A 4 -2.40 20.00 -6.67
C LYS A 4 -2.63 19.20 -5.39
N SER A 5 -1.86 18.13 -5.22
CA SER A 5 -1.83 17.38 -3.96
C SER A 5 -1.20 18.24 -2.87
N PHE A 6 -1.82 18.22 -1.69
CA PHE A 6 -1.27 18.84 -0.49
C PHE A 6 -0.90 17.74 0.49
N TYR A 7 0.32 17.77 0.97
CA TYR A 7 0.84 16.80 1.93
C TYR A 7 1.09 17.48 3.27
N ASN A 8 0.62 16.84 4.34
CA ASN A 8 0.88 17.24 5.71
C ASN A 8 1.08 15.99 6.57
N PHE A 9 2.29 15.83 7.07
CA PHE A 9 2.70 14.67 7.86
C PHE A 9 2.76 14.97 9.36
N SER A 10 2.08 16.00 9.83
CA SER A 10 1.96 16.23 11.28
C SER A 10 1.03 15.20 11.91
N GLY A 11 1.34 14.81 13.15
CA GLY A 11 0.51 13.89 13.94
C GLY A 11 -0.91 14.41 14.14
N GLN A 12 -1.10 15.73 14.29
CA GLN A 12 -2.41 16.33 14.38
C GLN A 12 -3.22 16.13 13.08
N HIS A 13 -2.60 16.34 11.91
CA HIS A 13 -3.27 16.12 10.63
C HIS A 13 -3.59 14.63 10.43
N THR A 14 -2.69 13.75 10.83
CA THR A 14 -2.88 12.30 10.79
C THR A 14 -4.12 11.89 11.59
N LYS A 15 -4.25 12.33 12.84
CA LYS A 15 -5.43 12.08 13.69
C LYS A 15 -6.71 12.57 13.05
N THR A 16 -6.75 13.84 12.62
CA THR A 16 -7.93 14.43 11.97
C THR A 16 -8.33 13.69 10.68
N SER A 17 -7.34 13.21 9.91
CA SER A 17 -7.61 12.45 8.68
C SER A 17 -8.21 11.08 8.99
N ILE A 18 -7.77 10.41 10.04
CA ILE A 18 -8.30 9.12 10.49
C ILE A 18 -9.72 9.29 11.03
N GLU A 19 -9.98 10.28 11.88
CA GLU A 19 -11.31 10.60 12.38
C GLU A 19 -12.31 10.84 11.25
N ARG A 20 -11.90 11.60 10.23
CA ARG A 20 -12.71 11.82 9.02
C ARG A 20 -12.96 10.52 8.26
N SER A 21 -11.97 9.61 8.16
CA SER A 21 -12.12 8.32 7.49
C SER A 21 -13.10 7.42 8.24
N LEU A 22 -13.00 7.32 9.57
CA LEU A 22 -13.92 6.58 10.42
C LEU A 22 -15.36 7.07 10.23
N LYS A 23 -15.56 8.38 10.26
CA LYS A 23 -16.88 8.99 10.04
C LYS A 23 -17.43 8.68 8.64
N ASN A 24 -16.60 8.81 7.60
CA ASN A 24 -17.03 8.58 6.22
C ASN A 24 -17.35 7.11 5.94
N LEU A 25 -16.62 6.19 6.57
CA LEU A 25 -16.81 4.73 6.44
C LEU A 25 -17.86 4.19 7.43
N ASN A 26 -18.34 5.05 8.35
CA ASN A 26 -19.28 4.68 9.41
C ASN A 26 -18.81 3.44 10.21
N THR A 27 -17.59 3.52 10.72
CA THR A 27 -16.94 2.46 11.51
C THR A 27 -16.15 3.08 12.66
N ASP A 28 -15.88 2.29 13.69
CA ASP A 28 -15.13 2.69 14.90
C ASP A 28 -13.65 2.37 14.79
N TYR A 29 -13.23 1.58 13.81
CA TYR A 29 -11.82 1.22 13.59
C TYR A 29 -11.47 1.10 12.11
N LEU A 30 -10.17 1.15 11.82
CA LEU A 30 -9.61 0.85 10.49
C LEU A 30 -8.63 -0.32 10.61
N ASP A 31 -8.72 -1.28 9.68
CA ASP A 31 -7.81 -2.43 9.68
C ASP A 31 -6.38 -2.05 9.32
N LEU A 32 -6.20 -1.16 8.34
CA LEU A 32 -4.88 -0.72 7.88
C LEU A 32 -4.93 0.74 7.42
N VAL A 33 -4.00 1.53 7.91
CA VAL A 33 -3.76 2.91 7.47
C VAL A 33 -2.39 3.03 6.84
N LEU A 34 -2.31 3.62 5.65
CA LEU A 34 -1.04 3.82 4.94
C LEU A 34 -0.72 5.31 4.81
N VAL A 35 0.46 5.72 5.26
CA VAL A 35 1.02 7.04 4.94
C VAL A 35 1.37 7.05 3.45
N HIS A 36 0.85 8.04 2.70
CA HIS A 36 1.17 8.19 1.29
C HIS A 36 2.31 9.18 1.09
N SER A 37 3.47 8.68 0.66
CA SER A 37 4.67 9.48 0.48
C SER A 37 4.53 10.57 -0.60
N ASP A 38 5.11 11.73 -0.33
CA ASP A 38 5.33 12.78 -1.33
C ASP A 38 6.59 12.54 -2.18
N GLY A 39 7.44 11.59 -1.78
CA GLY A 39 8.73 11.23 -2.39
C GLY A 39 9.91 11.36 -1.43
N ASN A 40 9.73 12.01 -0.28
CA ASN A 40 10.76 12.22 0.73
C ASN A 40 10.60 11.21 1.88
N ASP A 41 10.56 9.90 1.55
CA ASP A 41 10.27 8.81 2.51
C ASP A 41 11.05 8.94 3.82
N ASN A 42 12.37 9.12 3.75
CA ASN A 42 13.23 9.20 4.93
C ASN A 42 12.92 10.44 5.79
N THR A 43 12.59 11.57 5.17
CA THR A 43 12.18 12.78 5.91
C THR A 43 10.86 12.56 6.63
N ILE A 44 9.89 11.94 5.97
CA ILE A 44 8.59 11.61 6.58
C ILE A 44 8.78 10.70 7.80
N ILE A 45 9.62 9.67 7.65
CA ILE A 45 9.86 8.69 8.71
C ILE A 45 10.62 9.30 9.89
N ASN A 46 11.66 10.08 9.63
CA ASN A 46 12.61 10.47 10.67
C ASN A 46 12.36 11.88 11.25
N SER A 47 11.58 12.73 10.55
CA SER A 47 11.48 14.16 10.88
C SER A 47 10.04 14.63 11.08
N THR A 48 9.06 13.71 11.09
CA THR A 48 7.66 14.05 11.38
C THR A 48 7.11 13.16 12.49
N ASP A 49 6.01 13.59 13.10
CA ASP A 49 5.35 12.88 14.20
C ASP A 49 4.15 12.03 13.74
N CYS A 50 4.00 11.81 12.43
CA CYS A 50 2.88 11.03 11.90
C CYS A 50 2.92 9.55 12.33
N PHE A 51 4.11 8.94 12.39
CA PHE A 51 4.25 7.54 12.80
C PHE A 51 4.03 7.35 14.30
N GLU A 52 4.44 8.31 15.13
CA GLU A 52 4.13 8.34 16.56
C GLU A 52 2.61 8.43 16.77
N ALA A 53 1.94 9.33 16.04
CA ALA A 53 0.49 9.45 16.09
C ALA A 53 -0.22 8.15 15.66
N LEU A 54 0.26 7.46 14.62
CA LEU A 54 -0.28 6.17 14.17
C LEU A 54 -0.07 5.07 15.21
N SER A 55 1.11 5.03 15.86
CA SER A 55 1.36 4.08 16.95
C SER A 55 0.37 4.26 18.09
N HIS A 56 0.15 5.49 18.56
CA HIS A 56 -0.83 5.78 19.60
C HIS A 56 -2.27 5.39 19.21
N LEU A 57 -2.65 5.61 17.94
CA LEU A 57 -3.97 5.21 17.44
C LEU A 57 -4.11 3.68 17.35
N LYS A 58 -3.02 2.97 17.09
CA LYS A 58 -2.97 1.51 17.12
C LYS A 58 -3.09 1.00 18.56
N ASP A 59 -2.34 1.56 19.49
CA ASP A 59 -2.39 1.18 20.91
C ASP A 59 -3.79 1.39 21.51
N SER A 60 -4.51 2.41 21.05
CA SER A 60 -5.90 2.69 21.46
C SER A 60 -6.95 1.85 20.73
N GLY A 61 -6.56 1.03 19.75
CA GLY A 61 -7.47 0.18 18.98
C GLY A 61 -8.27 0.90 17.88
N VAL A 62 -8.03 2.19 17.67
CA VAL A 62 -8.67 2.97 16.57
C VAL A 62 -8.21 2.49 15.21
N ILE A 63 -6.96 2.06 15.10
CA ILE A 63 -6.46 1.35 13.92
C ILE A 63 -5.84 0.03 14.35
N ARG A 64 -5.89 -1.01 13.51
CA ARG A 64 -5.30 -2.33 13.80
C ARG A 64 -3.86 -2.43 13.34
N ALA A 65 -3.54 -1.78 12.23
CA ALA A 65 -2.21 -1.78 11.64
C ALA A 65 -1.96 -0.47 10.89
N PHE A 66 -0.69 -0.13 10.73
CA PHE A 66 -0.29 0.99 9.88
C PHE A 66 0.93 0.66 9.04
N GLY A 67 1.12 1.42 7.97
CA GLY A 67 2.20 1.24 7.04
C GLY A 67 2.48 2.48 6.21
N MET A 68 3.26 2.30 5.16
CA MET A 68 3.61 3.37 4.24
C MET A 68 3.60 2.93 2.79
N SER A 69 3.07 3.76 1.92
CA SER A 69 3.20 3.65 0.46
C SER A 69 4.40 4.46 0.02
N THR A 70 5.54 3.80 -0.13
CA THR A 70 6.84 4.44 -0.38
C THR A 70 7.10 4.72 -1.85
N LYS A 71 8.13 5.51 -2.14
CA LYS A 71 8.60 5.86 -3.49
C LYS A 71 10.07 5.56 -3.72
N SER A 72 10.81 5.12 -2.68
CA SER A 72 12.21 4.71 -2.76
C SER A 72 12.43 3.35 -2.11
N VAL A 73 13.44 2.62 -2.55
CA VAL A 73 13.82 1.32 -1.97
C VAL A 73 14.29 1.50 -0.52
N GLU A 74 15.13 2.51 -0.26
CA GLU A 74 15.62 2.79 1.08
C GLU A 74 14.47 3.12 2.05
N GLY A 75 13.57 4.03 1.64
CA GLY A 75 12.38 4.36 2.43
C GLY A 75 11.46 3.17 2.65
N GLY A 76 11.34 2.29 1.64
CA GLY A 76 10.57 1.05 1.73
C GLY A 76 11.14 0.08 2.76
N ILE A 77 12.45 -0.12 2.79
CA ILE A 77 13.13 -0.95 3.79
C ILE A 77 12.95 -0.34 5.19
N ARG A 78 13.15 0.98 5.31
CA ARG A 78 12.99 1.66 6.58
C ARG A 78 11.53 1.62 7.10
N ALA A 79 10.55 1.78 6.22
CA ALA A 79 9.15 1.62 6.56
C ALA A 79 8.83 0.18 7.02
N ALA A 80 9.40 -0.84 6.37
CA ALA A 80 9.22 -2.23 6.76
C ALA A 80 9.81 -2.56 8.14
N GLU A 81 10.82 -1.81 8.62
CA GLU A 81 11.33 -1.94 9.98
C GLU A 81 10.33 -1.44 11.04
N LEU A 82 9.65 -0.35 10.76
CA LEU A 82 8.85 0.40 11.73
C LEU A 82 7.36 0.06 11.69
N CYS A 83 6.85 -0.33 10.53
CA CYS A 83 5.43 -0.50 10.27
C CYS A 83 5.01 -1.98 10.25
N ASP A 84 3.70 -2.21 10.18
CA ASP A 84 3.10 -3.55 10.01
C ASP A 84 3.06 -3.97 8.54
N ALA A 85 2.99 -3.00 7.62
CA ALA A 85 2.92 -3.24 6.19
C ALA A 85 3.60 -2.15 5.36
N VAL A 86 3.97 -2.50 4.13
CA VAL A 86 4.46 -1.56 3.11
C VAL A 86 3.65 -1.70 1.82
N MET A 87 3.48 -0.60 1.09
CA MET A 87 2.89 -0.64 -0.24
C MET A 87 3.94 -0.23 -1.26
N VAL A 88 4.23 -1.11 -2.21
CA VAL A 88 5.30 -1.01 -3.20
C VAL A 88 4.77 -1.07 -4.62
N THR A 89 5.55 -0.62 -5.59
CA THR A 89 5.26 -0.81 -7.01
C THR A 89 5.87 -2.13 -7.48
N LEU A 90 5.06 -2.97 -8.12
CA LEU A 90 5.56 -4.20 -8.73
C LEU A 90 4.75 -4.57 -9.98
N ASN A 91 5.43 -4.73 -11.10
CA ASN A 91 4.93 -5.33 -12.34
C ASN A 91 6.13 -5.80 -13.17
N PRO A 92 5.95 -6.57 -14.26
CA PRO A 92 7.06 -7.08 -15.06
C PRO A 92 8.01 -6.01 -15.61
N SER A 93 7.51 -4.78 -15.83
CA SER A 93 8.32 -3.65 -16.30
C SER A 93 8.95 -2.81 -15.19
N ASN A 94 8.57 -3.05 -13.92
CA ASN A 94 9.10 -2.34 -12.77
C ASN A 94 9.24 -3.29 -11.57
N THR A 95 10.46 -3.73 -11.34
CA THR A 95 10.84 -4.67 -10.28
C THR A 95 11.77 -4.03 -9.23
N GLN A 96 11.89 -2.70 -9.26
CA GLN A 96 12.83 -1.95 -8.41
C GLN A 96 12.59 -2.19 -6.92
N ASP A 97 11.34 -2.41 -6.49
CA ASP A 97 10.97 -2.60 -5.09
C ASP A 97 11.10 -4.06 -4.60
N ILE A 98 11.60 -5.00 -5.42
CA ILE A 98 11.84 -6.40 -4.98
C ILE A 98 12.69 -6.48 -3.70
N PRO A 99 13.76 -5.68 -3.51
CA PRO A 99 14.51 -5.69 -2.25
C PRO A 99 13.65 -5.35 -1.02
N VAL A 100 12.68 -4.43 -1.17
CA VAL A 100 11.73 -4.08 -0.10
C VAL A 100 10.83 -5.27 0.23
N ILE A 101 10.30 -5.95 -0.80
CA ILE A 101 9.45 -7.13 -0.63
C ILE A 101 10.19 -8.24 0.12
N LYS A 102 11.42 -8.54 -0.30
CA LYS A 102 12.27 -9.56 0.36
C LYS A 102 12.55 -9.19 1.81
N TYR A 103 12.85 -7.93 2.08
CA TYR A 103 13.09 -7.45 3.44
C TYR A 103 11.84 -7.57 4.30
N ALA A 104 10.70 -7.10 3.81
CA ALA A 104 9.41 -7.18 4.50
C ALA A 104 9.04 -8.64 4.82
N LEU A 105 9.24 -9.56 3.87
CA LEU A 105 9.05 -11.01 4.07
C LEU A 105 9.93 -11.53 5.21
N SER A 106 11.22 -11.16 5.24
CA SER A 106 12.16 -11.60 6.29
C SER A 106 11.77 -11.08 7.69
N LYS A 107 10.98 -10.02 7.75
CA LYS A 107 10.48 -9.40 8.98
C LYS A 107 9.01 -9.75 9.28
N ASN A 108 8.40 -10.66 8.50
CA ASN A 108 6.99 -11.04 8.61
C ASN A 108 6.04 -9.83 8.54
N LYS A 109 6.31 -8.91 7.62
CA LYS A 109 5.50 -7.71 7.38
C LYS A 109 4.60 -7.88 6.16
N GLY A 110 3.43 -7.26 6.19
CA GLY A 110 2.52 -7.24 5.04
C GLY A 110 3.10 -6.45 3.86
N VAL A 111 2.88 -6.96 2.63
CA VAL A 111 3.26 -6.27 1.40
C VAL A 111 2.05 -6.13 0.50
N LEU A 112 1.66 -4.88 0.23
CA LEU A 112 0.63 -4.54 -0.74
C LEU A 112 1.31 -4.06 -2.03
N VAL A 113 0.87 -4.60 -3.16
CA VAL A 113 1.37 -4.16 -4.47
C VAL A 113 0.41 -3.17 -5.09
N LYS A 114 0.94 -2.01 -5.49
CA LYS A 114 0.28 -1.03 -6.35
C LYS A 114 0.84 -1.08 -7.77
N LYS A 115 0.08 -0.56 -8.74
CA LYS A 115 0.49 -0.44 -10.15
C LYS A 115 0.85 -1.78 -10.81
N ALA A 116 0.28 -2.89 -10.35
CA ALA A 116 0.47 -4.19 -10.99
C ALA A 116 0.13 -4.15 -12.49
N LEU A 117 -0.89 -3.38 -12.89
CA LEU A 117 -1.30 -3.18 -14.28
C LEU A 117 -0.67 -1.91 -14.91
N ASN A 118 0.52 -1.52 -14.46
CA ASN A 118 1.28 -0.38 -15.00
C ASN A 118 0.39 0.88 -15.20
N SER A 119 -0.41 1.22 -14.19
CA SER A 119 -1.35 2.36 -14.22
C SER A 119 -2.39 2.30 -15.35
N GLY A 120 -2.76 1.09 -15.79
CA GLY A 120 -3.75 0.89 -16.85
C GLY A 120 -3.16 0.83 -18.28
N HIS A 121 -1.83 0.89 -18.41
CA HIS A 121 -1.13 0.80 -19.71
C HIS A 121 -0.85 -0.66 -20.14
N VAL A 122 -1.72 -1.57 -19.77
CA VAL A 122 -1.68 -2.98 -20.17
C VAL A 122 -3.07 -3.43 -20.60
N GLY A 123 -3.16 -4.36 -21.54
CA GLY A 123 -4.42 -4.91 -22.04
C GLY A 123 -4.33 -6.41 -22.32
N GLY A 124 -5.48 -7.06 -22.37
CA GLY A 124 -5.62 -8.46 -22.78
C GLY A 124 -4.78 -9.43 -21.94
N GLU A 125 -4.04 -10.28 -22.62
CA GLU A 125 -3.18 -11.30 -21.98
C GLU A 125 -2.12 -10.73 -21.05
N SER A 126 -1.68 -9.49 -21.30
CA SER A 126 -0.76 -8.79 -20.41
C SER A 126 -1.36 -8.52 -19.02
N VAL A 127 -2.68 -8.39 -18.88
CA VAL A 127 -3.35 -8.24 -17.58
C VAL A 127 -3.15 -9.50 -16.74
N LYS A 128 -3.43 -10.68 -17.33
CA LYS A 128 -3.25 -11.98 -16.66
C LYS A 128 -1.79 -12.18 -16.22
N ASN A 129 -0.86 -11.93 -17.13
CA ASN A 129 0.57 -12.09 -16.86
C ASN A 129 1.04 -11.14 -15.73
N ASN A 130 0.60 -9.89 -15.76
CA ASN A 130 0.98 -8.90 -14.74
C ASN A 130 0.40 -9.23 -13.36
N LEU A 131 -0.87 -9.65 -13.29
CA LEU A 131 -1.50 -10.04 -12.03
C LEU A 131 -0.83 -11.29 -11.45
N ASN A 132 -0.59 -12.31 -12.28
CA ASN A 132 0.09 -13.53 -11.86
C ASN A 132 1.52 -13.26 -11.40
N PHE A 133 2.26 -12.41 -12.12
CA PHE A 133 3.59 -12.00 -11.70
C PHE A 133 3.58 -11.34 -10.31
N ALA A 134 2.67 -10.40 -10.11
CA ALA A 134 2.59 -9.67 -8.84
C ALA A 134 2.20 -10.58 -7.67
N ILE A 135 1.12 -11.38 -7.83
CA ILE A 135 0.58 -12.17 -6.71
C ILE A 135 1.45 -13.38 -6.38
N ASN A 136 2.15 -13.95 -7.36
CA ASN A 136 3.06 -15.09 -7.14
C ASN A 136 4.48 -14.66 -6.71
N THR A 137 4.77 -13.36 -6.62
CA THR A 137 6.05 -12.89 -6.09
C THR A 137 6.14 -13.20 -4.60
N PRO A 138 7.12 -14.01 -4.14
CA PRO A 138 7.23 -14.37 -2.73
C PRO A 138 7.30 -13.16 -1.81
N GLY A 139 6.45 -13.12 -0.80
CA GLY A 139 6.34 -12.00 0.15
C GLY A 139 5.21 -11.02 -0.15
N VAL A 140 4.60 -11.06 -1.33
CA VAL A 140 3.41 -10.26 -1.63
C VAL A 140 2.20 -10.82 -0.88
N THR A 141 1.51 -9.97 -0.14
CA THR A 141 0.32 -10.32 0.63
C THR A 141 -0.97 -10.01 -0.14
N SER A 142 -0.98 -8.89 -0.89
CA SER A 142 -2.15 -8.44 -1.62
C SER A 142 -1.79 -7.54 -2.80
N VAL A 143 -2.64 -7.52 -3.81
CA VAL A 143 -2.50 -6.66 -4.99
C VAL A 143 -3.69 -5.71 -5.06
N ILE A 144 -3.42 -4.41 -5.11
CA ILE A 144 -4.44 -3.36 -5.14
C ILE A 144 -4.66 -2.92 -6.59
N ILE A 145 -5.85 -3.18 -7.10
CA ILE A 145 -6.25 -2.82 -8.47
C ILE A 145 -7.34 -1.75 -8.42
N GLY A 146 -7.07 -0.61 -9.06
CA GLY A 146 -8.05 0.44 -9.28
C GLY A 146 -8.76 0.24 -10.62
N THR A 147 -10.10 0.19 -10.63
CA THR A 147 -10.91 0.18 -11.84
C THR A 147 -12.27 0.81 -11.58
N ILE A 148 -12.86 1.43 -12.62
CA ILE A 148 -14.24 1.95 -12.61
C ILE A 148 -15.19 1.03 -13.40
N SER A 149 -14.66 -0.02 -14.04
CA SER A 149 -15.43 -0.99 -14.82
C SER A 149 -15.70 -2.25 -13.98
N LYS A 150 -16.98 -2.63 -13.87
CA LYS A 150 -17.38 -3.88 -13.20
C LYS A 150 -16.85 -5.11 -13.92
N ASP A 151 -16.82 -5.07 -15.26
CA ASP A 151 -16.34 -6.18 -16.08
C ASP A 151 -14.84 -6.40 -15.87
N HIS A 152 -14.05 -5.31 -15.82
CA HIS A 152 -12.63 -5.40 -15.49
C HIS A 152 -12.40 -5.92 -14.07
N LEU A 153 -13.21 -5.49 -13.08
CA LEU A 153 -13.11 -6.00 -11.72
C LEU A 153 -13.38 -7.51 -11.67
N SER A 154 -14.46 -7.96 -12.31
CA SER A 154 -14.84 -9.38 -12.37
C SER A 154 -13.77 -10.21 -13.10
N ALA A 155 -13.27 -9.74 -14.23
CA ALA A 155 -12.20 -10.41 -14.98
C ALA A 155 -10.91 -10.54 -14.17
N ASN A 156 -10.48 -9.45 -13.49
CA ASN A 156 -9.29 -9.46 -12.63
C ASN A 156 -9.44 -10.44 -11.46
N ALA A 157 -10.62 -10.48 -10.83
CA ALA A 157 -10.90 -11.42 -9.75
C ALA A 157 -10.89 -12.89 -10.24
N SER A 158 -11.46 -13.16 -11.42
CA SER A 158 -11.45 -14.50 -12.02
C SER A 158 -10.02 -14.99 -12.29
N ILE A 159 -9.16 -14.14 -12.83
CA ILE A 159 -7.74 -14.45 -13.08
C ILE A 159 -7.05 -14.92 -11.78
N ILE A 160 -7.27 -14.19 -10.69
CA ILE A 160 -6.64 -14.52 -9.41
C ILE A 160 -7.22 -15.82 -8.83
N ASN A 161 -8.55 -16.01 -8.90
CA ASN A 161 -9.18 -17.24 -8.41
C ASN A 161 -8.66 -18.48 -9.17
N GLU A 162 -8.50 -18.40 -10.49
CA GLU A 162 -7.89 -19.46 -11.29
C GLU A 162 -6.48 -19.82 -10.82
N THR A 163 -5.68 -18.82 -10.44
CA THR A 163 -4.30 -19.01 -10.00
C THR A 163 -4.18 -19.81 -8.69
N PHE A 164 -5.19 -19.71 -7.80
CA PHE A 164 -5.20 -20.41 -6.52
C PHE A 164 -6.08 -21.69 -6.51
N SER A 165 -6.75 -21.98 -7.60
CA SER A 165 -7.61 -23.17 -7.72
C SER A 165 -6.86 -24.40 -8.29
N THR A 166 -5.58 -24.24 -8.64
CA THR A 166 -4.66 -25.29 -9.12
C THR A 166 -3.67 -25.66 -8.05
#